data_a81b99f6e40703b85ed56c7de622e5ce
#
_entry.id   a81b99f6e40703b85ed56c7de622e5ce
#
_cell.length_a   1.000
_cell.length_b   1.000
_cell.length_c   1.000
_cell.angle_alpha   90.00
_cell.angle_beta   90.00
_cell.angle_gamma   90.00
#
_symmetry.space_group_name_H-M   'P 1'
#
loop_
_entity.id
_entity.type
_entity.pdbx_description
1 polymer ?
#
loop_
_entity_poly.entity_id
_entity_poly.type
_entity_poly.pdbx_seq_one_letter_code
_entity_poly.pdbx_strand_id
1 'polypeptide(L)'
;MKAKTGIAHRRLKPTLGLLDPENTRTMPPAVGASTGLDVLSHALESYTAIPFEQRSYPETPMIRPAYQGSNPISDVWSLEALRLVSQFLFRAVDDPSDDLARSKMLLAASYAGVGFGNAGVHLPHGMSYPVSGMVKTFHPDGYDVDHAMVPHGISVILNAPSVFRFTGSACPERHLTAAKILGANVSNKLLADAGEILSDQIVSLIQELRLPNGLKALGYDYEDIPQLVQGTLPQHRVTKLSPRPASSDDLAEIFEDALVAW
;
A
#
# COMPACT_ATOMS: atom_id res chain seq x y z
N MET A 1 -3.58 -22.67 9.24
CA MET A 1 -3.08 -21.27 9.07
C MET A 1 -4.29 -20.33 9.09
N LYS A 2 -4.29 -19.32 9.94
CA LYS A 2 -5.26 -18.24 9.84
C LYS A 2 -4.81 -17.33 8.70
N ALA A 3 -5.60 -17.23 7.63
CA ALA A 3 -5.23 -16.47 6.45
C ALA A 3 -6.28 -15.40 6.17
N LYS A 4 -5.84 -14.16 5.97
CA LYS A 4 -6.67 -13.13 5.37
C LYS A 4 -6.70 -13.34 3.85
N THR A 5 -7.87 -13.23 3.24
CA THR A 5 -8.03 -13.42 1.79
C THR A 5 -8.90 -12.32 1.21
N GLY A 6 -8.42 -11.70 0.13
CA GLY A 6 -9.22 -10.74 -0.64
C GLY A 6 -10.14 -11.46 -1.64
N ILE A 7 -11.40 -11.05 -1.70
CA ILE A 7 -12.36 -11.50 -2.71
C ILE A 7 -12.54 -10.39 -3.73
N ALA A 8 -12.34 -10.71 -5.01
CA ALA A 8 -12.55 -9.77 -6.11
C ALA A 8 -13.37 -10.43 -7.22
N HIS A 9 -14.49 -9.81 -7.56
CA HIS A 9 -15.32 -10.24 -8.67
C HIS A 9 -16.07 -9.05 -9.24
N ARG A 10 -16.21 -8.98 -10.57
CA ARG A 10 -16.90 -7.86 -11.25
C ARG A 10 -18.33 -7.58 -10.75
N ARG A 11 -19.04 -8.59 -10.29
CA ARG A 11 -20.39 -8.46 -9.75
C ARG A 11 -20.43 -7.87 -8.34
N LEU A 12 -19.30 -7.74 -7.67
CA LEU A 12 -19.18 -7.07 -6.36
C LEU A 12 -19.00 -5.56 -6.48
N LYS A 13 -18.71 -5.05 -7.70
CA LYS A 13 -18.62 -3.61 -7.93
C LYS A 13 -20.02 -2.99 -7.80
N PRO A 14 -20.19 -1.95 -6.98
CA PRO A 14 -21.48 -1.25 -6.87
C PRO A 14 -21.82 -0.53 -8.17
N THR A 15 -23.10 -0.40 -8.45
CA THR A 15 -23.60 0.39 -9.59
C THR A 15 -23.43 1.89 -9.35
N LEU A 16 -23.52 2.31 -8.08
CA LEU A 16 -23.38 3.69 -7.63
C LEU A 16 -22.62 3.71 -6.31
N GLY A 17 -21.65 4.58 -6.20
CA GLY A 17 -20.99 4.92 -4.94
C GLY A 17 -21.36 6.35 -4.53
N LEU A 18 -21.92 6.51 -3.33
CA LEU A 18 -22.19 7.81 -2.74
C LEU A 18 -21.16 8.08 -1.65
N LEU A 19 -20.38 9.15 -1.81
CA LEU A 19 -19.31 9.53 -0.89
C LEU A 19 -19.74 10.80 -0.16
N ASP A 20 -20.06 10.64 1.12
CA ASP A 20 -20.42 11.75 1.99
C ASP A 20 -19.33 11.92 3.07
N PRO A 21 -18.56 13.04 3.04
CA PRO A 21 -17.52 13.29 4.02
C PRO A 21 -18.05 13.46 5.44
N GLU A 22 -19.33 13.78 5.65
CA GLU A 22 -19.92 13.86 6.98
C GLU A 22 -19.83 12.51 7.73
N ASN A 23 -19.90 11.40 7.02
CA ASN A 23 -19.74 10.06 7.61
C ASN A 23 -18.33 9.80 8.18
N THR A 24 -17.35 10.63 7.88
CA THR A 24 -15.99 10.52 8.42
C THR A 24 -15.75 11.38 9.67
N ARG A 25 -16.73 12.14 10.15
CA ARG A 25 -16.59 13.08 11.27
C ARG A 25 -16.17 12.43 12.58
N THR A 26 -16.63 11.21 12.83
CA THR A 26 -16.36 10.49 14.07
C THR A 26 -15.20 9.50 13.94
N MET A 27 -14.48 9.52 12.80
CA MET A 27 -13.35 8.63 12.58
C MET A 27 -12.19 8.98 13.51
N PRO A 28 -11.71 8.05 14.35
CA PRO A 28 -10.57 8.30 15.21
C PRO A 28 -9.30 8.61 14.41
N PRO A 29 -8.39 9.48 14.91
CA PRO A 29 -7.14 9.82 14.23
C PRO A 29 -6.30 8.59 13.84
N ALA A 30 -6.21 7.58 14.70
CA ALA A 30 -5.47 6.34 14.42
C ALA A 30 -6.06 5.56 13.22
N VAL A 31 -7.39 5.55 13.08
CA VAL A 31 -8.07 4.98 11.91
C VAL A 31 -7.78 5.82 10.68
N GLY A 32 -7.84 7.15 10.82
CA GLY A 32 -7.49 8.09 9.75
C GLY A 32 -6.05 7.89 9.23
N ALA A 33 -5.08 7.74 10.12
CA ALA A 33 -3.69 7.47 9.78
C ALA A 33 -3.54 6.14 9.04
N SER A 34 -4.09 5.06 9.59
CA SER A 34 -4.00 3.73 8.98
C SER A 34 -4.65 3.68 7.59
N THR A 35 -5.88 4.19 7.47
CA THR A 35 -6.61 4.18 6.19
C THR A 35 -6.01 5.12 5.17
N GLY A 36 -5.49 6.28 5.61
CA GLY A 36 -4.82 7.23 4.72
C GLY A 36 -3.52 6.67 4.14
N LEU A 37 -2.75 5.90 4.92
CA LEU A 37 -1.57 5.19 4.41
C LEU A 37 -1.93 4.00 3.52
N ASP A 38 -3.10 3.39 3.71
CA ASP A 38 -3.60 2.40 2.76
C ASP A 38 -3.96 3.05 1.41
N VAL A 39 -4.57 4.22 1.43
CA VAL A 39 -4.80 5.03 0.21
C VAL A 39 -3.48 5.37 -0.49
N LEU A 40 -2.44 5.77 0.27
CA LEU A 40 -1.09 5.97 -0.26
C LEU A 40 -0.57 4.72 -0.96
N SER A 41 -0.65 3.57 -0.28
CA SER A 41 -0.18 2.28 -0.80
C SER A 41 -0.94 1.88 -2.07
N HIS A 42 -2.26 2.01 -2.10
CA HIS A 42 -3.07 1.76 -3.28
C HIS A 42 -2.61 2.58 -4.49
N ALA A 43 -2.36 3.88 -4.28
CA ALA A 43 -1.93 4.78 -5.34
C ALA A 43 -0.49 4.47 -5.80
N LEU A 44 0.45 4.23 -4.88
CA LEU A 44 1.83 3.88 -5.19
C LEU A 44 1.92 2.55 -5.95
N GLU A 45 1.27 1.52 -5.42
CA GLU A 45 1.33 0.18 -6.01
C GLU A 45 0.65 0.14 -7.38
N SER A 46 -0.49 0.80 -7.54
CA SER A 46 -1.17 0.93 -8.82
C SER A 46 -0.28 1.64 -9.85
N TYR A 47 0.36 2.73 -9.45
CA TYR A 47 1.23 3.50 -10.34
C TYR A 47 2.51 2.75 -10.69
N THR A 48 3.10 1.99 -9.77
CA THR A 48 4.35 1.24 -9.98
C THR A 48 4.13 -0.22 -10.41
N ALA A 49 2.88 -0.67 -10.58
CA ALA A 49 2.59 -2.03 -11.07
C ALA A 49 3.24 -2.31 -12.42
N ILE A 50 3.44 -3.58 -12.73
CA ILE A 50 3.89 -3.99 -14.08
C ILE A 50 3.02 -3.33 -15.15
N PRO A 51 3.60 -2.77 -16.24
CA PRO A 51 2.83 -2.19 -17.33
C PRO A 51 1.86 -3.21 -17.95
N PHE A 52 0.67 -2.75 -18.34
CA PHE A 52 -0.37 -3.62 -18.88
C PHE A 52 0.08 -4.36 -20.15
N GLU A 53 0.96 -3.76 -20.96
CA GLU A 53 1.52 -4.37 -22.17
C GLU A 53 2.45 -5.56 -21.85
N GLN A 54 3.00 -5.61 -20.63
CA GLN A 54 3.90 -6.67 -20.20
C GLN A 54 3.16 -7.82 -19.51
N ARG A 55 1.84 -7.71 -19.35
CA ARG A 55 1.03 -8.78 -18.79
C ARG A 55 0.88 -9.93 -19.78
N SER A 56 0.99 -11.16 -19.28
CA SER A 56 0.71 -12.35 -20.08
C SER A 56 -0.73 -12.37 -20.59
N TYR A 57 -0.91 -12.70 -21.85
CA TYR A 57 -2.25 -12.90 -22.39
C TYR A 57 -2.91 -14.13 -21.75
N PRO A 58 -4.17 -14.02 -21.31
CA PRO A 58 -4.92 -15.18 -20.87
C PRO A 58 -5.27 -16.09 -22.05
N GLU A 59 -5.33 -17.39 -21.83
CA GLU A 59 -5.72 -18.37 -22.86
C GLU A 59 -7.08 -18.05 -23.48
N THR A 60 -8.00 -17.54 -22.68
CA THR A 60 -9.32 -17.08 -23.14
C THR A 60 -9.72 -15.79 -22.44
N PRO A 61 -10.56 -14.94 -23.09
CA PRO A 61 -11.06 -13.71 -22.45
C PRO A 61 -11.85 -13.95 -21.16
N MET A 62 -12.40 -15.12 -20.97
CA MET A 62 -13.21 -15.47 -19.79
C MET A 62 -12.40 -15.55 -18.50
N ILE A 63 -11.10 -15.91 -18.61
CA ILE A 63 -10.19 -16.02 -17.46
C ILE A 63 -9.29 -14.79 -17.29
N ARG A 64 -9.60 -13.68 -18.00
CA ARG A 64 -8.85 -12.44 -17.85
C ARG A 64 -8.88 -11.96 -16.39
N PRO A 65 -7.70 -11.72 -15.77
CA PRO A 65 -7.63 -11.20 -14.41
C PRO A 65 -8.33 -9.85 -14.28
N ALA A 66 -8.87 -9.56 -13.10
CA ALA A 66 -9.50 -8.26 -12.81
C ALA A 66 -8.49 -7.11 -12.87
N TYR A 67 -7.24 -7.35 -12.42
CA TYR A 67 -6.15 -6.39 -12.41
C TYR A 67 -5.24 -6.59 -13.61
N GLN A 68 -4.99 -5.51 -14.35
CA GLN A 68 -4.33 -5.55 -15.64
C GLN A 68 -2.91 -4.97 -15.64
N GLY A 69 -2.47 -4.33 -14.56
CA GLY A 69 -1.21 -3.60 -14.50
C GLY A 69 -1.39 -2.10 -14.72
N SER A 70 -0.31 -1.34 -14.50
CA SER A 70 -0.30 0.11 -14.67
C SER A 70 -0.64 0.49 -16.11
N ASN A 71 -1.40 1.56 -16.29
CA ASN A 71 -1.85 2.04 -17.59
C ASN A 71 -2.17 3.54 -17.50
N PRO A 72 -2.20 4.26 -18.64
CA PRO A 72 -2.36 5.72 -18.64
C PRO A 72 -3.64 6.23 -17.98
N ILE A 73 -4.72 5.46 -18.00
CA ILE A 73 -5.98 5.86 -17.36
C ILE A 73 -5.87 5.74 -15.83
N SER A 74 -5.37 4.60 -15.34
CA SER A 74 -5.16 4.40 -13.88
C SER A 74 -4.13 5.37 -13.32
N ASP A 75 -3.09 5.70 -14.08
CA ASP A 75 -2.02 6.61 -13.66
C ASP A 75 -2.55 8.02 -13.32
N VAL A 76 -3.52 8.54 -14.07
CA VAL A 76 -4.15 9.84 -13.79
C VAL A 76 -4.74 9.88 -12.38
N TRP A 77 -5.49 8.84 -12.02
CA TRP A 77 -6.16 8.76 -10.73
C TRP A 77 -5.19 8.48 -9.57
N SER A 78 -4.23 7.59 -9.80
CA SER A 78 -3.22 7.25 -8.81
C SER A 78 -2.33 8.45 -8.46
N LEU A 79 -1.86 9.19 -9.47
CA LEU A 79 -1.04 10.38 -9.24
C LEU A 79 -1.81 11.49 -8.55
N GLU A 80 -3.09 11.68 -8.86
CA GLU A 80 -3.91 12.68 -8.17
C GLU A 80 -4.22 12.26 -6.73
N ALA A 81 -4.45 10.98 -6.49
CA ALA A 81 -4.57 10.44 -5.13
C ALA A 81 -3.30 10.72 -4.31
N LEU A 82 -2.11 10.47 -4.87
CA LEU A 82 -0.83 10.79 -4.21
C LEU A 82 -0.71 12.27 -3.85
N ARG A 83 -1.11 13.19 -4.76
CA ARG A 83 -1.08 14.64 -4.49
C ARG A 83 -2.00 15.03 -3.34
N LEU A 84 -3.21 14.47 -3.31
CA LEU A 84 -4.16 14.73 -2.23
C LEU A 84 -3.64 14.16 -0.89
N VAL A 85 -3.09 12.96 -0.88
CA VAL A 85 -2.51 12.36 0.32
C VAL A 85 -1.37 13.23 0.85
N SER A 86 -0.43 13.64 0.00
CA SER A 86 0.72 14.45 0.42
C SER A 86 0.32 15.81 1.01
N GLN A 87 -0.84 16.36 0.61
CA GLN A 87 -1.30 17.67 1.08
C GLN A 87 -2.20 17.60 2.31
N PHE A 88 -2.97 16.52 2.45
CA PHE A 88 -4.09 16.51 3.38
C PHE A 88 -4.04 15.41 4.44
N LEU A 89 -3.18 14.37 4.29
CA LEU A 89 -3.16 13.26 5.25
C LEU A 89 -2.87 13.73 6.68
N PHE A 90 -1.76 14.46 6.88
CA PHE A 90 -1.39 14.95 8.21
C PHE A 90 -2.46 15.87 8.79
N ARG A 91 -2.99 16.79 7.99
CA ARG A 91 -4.05 17.71 8.44
C ARG A 91 -5.29 16.95 8.90
N ALA A 92 -5.70 15.91 8.15
CA ALA A 92 -6.88 15.13 8.48
C ALA A 92 -6.69 14.27 9.74
N VAL A 93 -5.44 13.89 10.05
CA VAL A 93 -5.10 13.10 11.25
C VAL A 93 -4.91 14.01 12.47
N ASP A 94 -4.20 15.15 12.31
CA ASP A 94 -3.90 16.08 13.41
C ASP A 94 -5.13 16.86 13.87
N ASP A 95 -6.00 17.25 12.92
CA ASP A 95 -7.23 17.99 13.22
C ASP A 95 -8.45 17.25 12.63
N PRO A 96 -9.11 16.39 13.42
CA PRO A 96 -10.36 15.72 13.00
C PRO A 96 -11.50 16.69 12.66
N SER A 97 -11.42 17.97 13.03
CA SER A 97 -12.40 19.00 12.70
C SER A 97 -12.13 19.68 11.35
N ASP A 98 -10.98 19.42 10.71
CA ASP A 98 -10.66 19.93 9.36
C ASP A 98 -11.51 19.21 8.29
N ASP A 99 -12.73 19.72 8.09
CA ASP A 99 -13.70 19.18 7.13
C ASP A 99 -13.13 19.12 5.70
N LEU A 100 -12.29 20.11 5.33
CA LEU A 100 -11.66 20.15 4.02
C LEU A 100 -10.67 18.98 3.87
N ALA A 101 -9.78 18.79 4.85
CA ALA A 101 -8.79 17.72 4.79
C ALA A 101 -9.46 16.33 4.76
N ARG A 102 -10.48 16.09 5.60
CA ARG A 102 -11.25 14.84 5.60
C ARG A 102 -11.94 14.59 4.26
N SER A 103 -12.59 15.62 3.70
CA SER A 103 -13.23 15.54 2.38
C SER A 103 -12.22 15.22 1.27
N LYS A 104 -11.02 15.82 1.31
CA LYS A 104 -9.94 15.55 0.36
C LYS A 104 -9.36 14.16 0.50
N MET A 105 -9.24 13.64 1.73
CA MET A 105 -8.81 12.26 1.95
C MET A 105 -9.84 11.24 1.47
N LEU A 106 -11.14 11.48 1.65
CA LEU A 106 -12.20 10.64 1.09
C LEU A 106 -12.17 10.64 -0.45
N LEU A 107 -11.91 11.80 -1.04
CA LEU A 107 -11.73 11.93 -2.50
C LEU A 107 -10.48 11.18 -2.97
N ALA A 108 -9.35 11.30 -2.22
CA ALA A 108 -8.12 10.54 -2.51
C ALA A 108 -8.35 9.02 -2.48
N ALA A 109 -9.12 8.54 -1.49
CA ALA A 109 -9.49 7.13 -1.40
C ALA A 109 -10.28 6.66 -2.64
N SER A 110 -11.21 7.51 -3.13
CA SER A 110 -11.96 7.22 -4.35
C SER A 110 -11.05 7.17 -5.59
N TYR A 111 -10.17 8.14 -5.72
CA TYR A 111 -9.23 8.19 -6.85
C TYR A 111 -8.27 7.00 -6.84
N ALA A 112 -7.69 6.69 -5.68
CA ALA A 112 -6.89 5.48 -5.53
C ALA A 112 -7.69 4.23 -5.91
N GLY A 113 -8.97 4.15 -5.49
CA GLY A 113 -9.89 3.07 -5.82
C GLY A 113 -10.13 2.91 -7.33
N VAL A 114 -10.27 4.02 -8.07
CA VAL A 114 -10.38 4.01 -9.54
C VAL A 114 -9.06 3.55 -10.16
N GLY A 115 -7.92 4.05 -9.67
CA GLY A 115 -6.59 3.69 -10.14
C GLY A 115 -6.32 2.20 -9.99
N PHE A 116 -6.31 1.68 -8.75
CA PHE A 116 -5.98 0.28 -8.51
C PHE A 116 -7.09 -0.70 -8.94
N GLY A 117 -8.33 -0.23 -9.10
CA GLY A 117 -9.44 -1.07 -9.55
C GLY A 117 -9.21 -1.72 -10.92
N ASN A 118 -8.35 -1.14 -11.75
CA ASN A 118 -7.90 -1.69 -13.02
C ASN A 118 -6.44 -2.12 -13.00
N ALA A 119 -5.54 -1.28 -12.48
CA ALA A 119 -4.11 -1.58 -12.44
C ALA A 119 -3.78 -2.69 -11.44
N GLY A 120 -4.45 -2.68 -10.31
CA GLY A 120 -4.19 -3.56 -9.17
C GLY A 120 -3.19 -3.00 -8.18
N VAL A 121 -2.88 -3.79 -7.16
CA VAL A 121 -1.84 -3.57 -6.15
C VAL A 121 -0.84 -4.73 -6.22
N HIS A 122 0.30 -4.64 -5.54
CA HIS A 122 1.33 -5.68 -5.67
C HIS A 122 1.90 -6.19 -4.34
N LEU A 123 3.22 -6.17 -4.15
CA LEU A 123 3.88 -6.85 -3.04
C LEU A 123 3.49 -6.31 -1.65
N PRO A 124 3.39 -4.99 -1.38
CA PRO A 124 3.00 -4.51 -0.06
C PRO A 124 1.67 -5.09 0.39
N HIS A 125 0.66 -5.09 -0.49
CA HIS A 125 -0.62 -5.73 -0.20
C HIS A 125 -0.51 -7.25 -0.09
N GLY A 126 0.26 -7.92 -0.97
CA GLY A 126 0.47 -9.37 -0.90
C GLY A 126 1.08 -9.80 0.42
N MET A 127 2.09 -9.09 0.89
CA MET A 127 2.77 -9.31 2.16
C MET A 127 1.90 -8.95 3.38
N SER A 128 0.98 -8.01 3.24
CA SER A 128 0.07 -7.61 4.33
C SER A 128 -0.85 -8.72 4.81
N TYR A 129 -1.21 -9.66 3.94
CA TYR A 129 -2.17 -10.72 4.29
C TYR A 129 -1.67 -11.64 5.39
N PRO A 130 -0.46 -12.22 5.32
CA PRO A 130 0.08 -12.99 6.44
C PRO A 130 0.34 -12.10 7.67
N VAL A 131 0.82 -10.87 7.50
CA VAL A 131 1.04 -9.94 8.63
C VAL A 131 -0.25 -9.69 9.41
N SER A 132 -1.38 -9.44 8.75
CA SER A 132 -2.67 -9.31 9.45
C SER A 132 -3.23 -10.63 9.95
N GLY A 133 -3.02 -11.72 9.20
CA GLY A 133 -3.61 -13.03 9.48
C GLY A 133 -2.97 -13.77 10.65
N MET A 134 -1.68 -13.55 10.88
CA MET A 134 -0.88 -14.25 11.90
C MET A 134 -0.53 -13.35 13.09
N VAL A 135 -1.27 -12.24 13.28
CA VAL A 135 -1.07 -11.35 14.43
C VAL A 135 -1.01 -12.14 15.73
N LYS A 136 0.00 -11.83 16.58
CA LYS A 136 0.24 -12.51 17.86
C LYS A 136 -0.47 -11.77 19.00
N THR A 137 0.09 -10.65 19.41
CA THR A 137 -0.35 -9.92 20.62
C THR A 137 -0.51 -8.42 20.39
N PHE A 138 -0.29 -7.94 19.19
CA PHE A 138 -0.34 -6.52 18.90
C PHE A 138 -1.75 -5.95 19.07
N HIS A 139 -1.85 -4.86 19.83
CA HIS A 139 -3.05 -4.05 19.98
C HIS A 139 -2.72 -2.64 19.49
N PRO A 140 -3.43 -2.14 18.47
CA PRO A 140 -3.14 -0.82 17.93
C PRO A 140 -3.66 0.28 18.86
N ASP A 141 -2.83 1.28 19.12
CA ASP A 141 -3.23 2.47 19.86
C ASP A 141 -4.38 3.18 19.13
N GLY A 142 -5.33 3.73 19.90
CA GLY A 142 -6.48 4.47 19.38
C GLY A 142 -7.58 3.63 18.72
N TYR A 143 -7.52 2.30 18.85
CA TYR A 143 -8.59 1.37 18.48
C TYR A 143 -9.23 0.78 19.74
N ASP A 144 -10.56 0.88 19.83
CA ASP A 144 -11.34 0.27 20.91
C ASP A 144 -11.66 -1.19 20.56
N VAL A 145 -10.68 -2.07 20.77
CA VAL A 145 -10.79 -3.51 20.48
C VAL A 145 -10.23 -4.35 21.64
N ASP A 146 -10.86 -5.46 21.92
CA ASP A 146 -10.51 -6.38 23.01
C ASP A 146 -9.61 -7.56 22.59
N HIS A 147 -9.22 -7.59 21.31
CA HIS A 147 -8.41 -8.67 20.73
C HIS A 147 -7.21 -8.11 19.96
N ALA A 148 -6.18 -8.93 19.82
CA ALA A 148 -5.02 -8.59 19.02
C ALA A 148 -5.41 -8.41 17.54
N MET A 149 -5.01 -7.29 16.94
CA MET A 149 -5.21 -7.03 15.52
C MET A 149 -4.12 -6.10 14.96
N VAL A 150 -3.83 -6.25 13.68
CA VAL A 150 -3.06 -5.28 12.92
C VAL A 150 -4.01 -4.62 11.92
N PRO A 151 -4.26 -3.30 12.03
CA PRO A 151 -5.05 -2.56 11.06
C PRO A 151 -4.50 -2.74 9.65
N HIS A 152 -5.40 -2.84 8.65
CA HIS A 152 -4.99 -3.19 7.29
C HIS A 152 -3.92 -2.24 6.74
N GLY A 153 -4.17 -0.94 6.79
CA GLY A 153 -3.21 0.03 6.27
C GLY A 153 -1.84 -0.05 6.95
N ILE A 154 -1.80 -0.34 8.27
CA ILE A 154 -0.53 -0.59 8.99
C ILE A 154 0.16 -1.84 8.44
N SER A 155 -0.57 -2.93 8.25
CA SER A 155 0.02 -4.17 7.71
C SER A 155 0.54 -4.03 6.28
N VAL A 156 0.01 -3.09 5.50
CA VAL A 156 0.47 -2.80 4.15
C VAL A 156 1.68 -1.88 4.18
N ILE A 157 1.56 -0.73 4.87
CA ILE A 157 2.57 0.33 4.78
C ILE A 157 3.91 -0.06 5.41
N LEU A 158 3.93 -0.92 6.44
CA LEU A 158 5.18 -1.36 7.06
C LEU A 158 6.03 -2.26 6.15
N ASN A 159 5.45 -2.87 5.13
CA ASN A 159 6.21 -3.58 4.10
C ASN A 159 6.64 -2.67 2.95
N ALA A 160 6.02 -1.50 2.78
CA ALA A 160 6.20 -0.67 1.61
C ALA A 160 7.65 -0.15 1.43
N PRO A 161 8.37 0.34 2.47
CA PRO A 161 9.75 0.80 2.30
C PRO A 161 10.66 -0.25 1.66
N SER A 162 10.70 -1.47 2.20
CA SER A 162 11.53 -2.57 1.69
C SER A 162 11.11 -3.02 0.29
N VAL A 163 9.81 -3.06 0.03
CA VAL A 163 9.30 -3.39 -1.31
C VAL A 163 9.70 -2.34 -2.34
N PHE A 164 9.61 -1.04 -2.02
CA PHE A 164 9.96 -0.01 -3.00
C PHE A 164 11.47 0.09 -3.21
N ARG A 165 12.32 -0.24 -2.22
CA ARG A 165 13.75 -0.49 -2.44
C ARG A 165 13.96 -1.62 -3.46
N PHE A 166 13.32 -2.75 -3.24
CA PHE A 166 13.41 -3.92 -4.12
C PHE A 166 12.93 -3.65 -5.55
N THR A 167 11.83 -2.91 -5.72
CA THR A 167 11.23 -2.67 -7.03
C THR A 167 11.80 -1.45 -7.76
N GLY A 168 12.58 -0.61 -7.11
CA GLY A 168 13.06 0.67 -7.64
C GLY A 168 13.77 0.57 -8.98
N SER A 169 14.59 -0.48 -9.17
CA SER A 169 15.32 -0.70 -10.42
C SER A 169 14.44 -1.09 -11.62
N ALA A 170 13.23 -1.59 -11.37
CA ALA A 170 12.33 -2.04 -12.44
C ALA A 170 11.55 -0.89 -13.11
N CYS A 171 11.28 0.19 -12.38
CA CYS A 171 10.59 1.37 -12.93
C CYS A 171 11.03 2.65 -12.19
N PRO A 172 12.33 3.03 -12.29
CA PRO A 172 12.92 4.09 -11.49
C PRO A 172 12.27 5.46 -11.70
N GLU A 173 11.88 5.81 -12.91
CA GLU A 173 11.22 7.09 -13.21
C GLU A 173 9.87 7.21 -12.49
N ARG A 174 9.13 6.10 -12.35
CA ARG A 174 7.86 6.08 -11.60
C ARG A 174 8.10 6.24 -10.11
N HIS A 175 9.14 5.60 -9.56
CA HIS A 175 9.54 5.77 -8.15
C HIS A 175 9.95 7.21 -7.87
N LEU A 176 10.78 7.84 -8.70
CA LEU A 176 11.18 9.24 -8.54
C LEU A 176 9.99 10.20 -8.68
N THR A 177 9.08 9.94 -9.62
CA THR A 177 7.87 10.76 -9.78
C THR A 177 6.99 10.70 -8.53
N ALA A 178 6.77 9.51 -7.98
CA ALA A 178 6.02 9.32 -6.74
C ALA A 178 6.72 10.00 -5.56
N ALA A 179 8.02 9.78 -5.38
CA ALA A 179 8.82 10.41 -4.33
C ALA A 179 8.75 11.93 -4.39
N LYS A 180 8.84 12.51 -5.60
CA LYS A 180 8.71 13.96 -5.81
C LYS A 180 7.33 14.49 -5.37
N ILE A 181 6.26 13.78 -5.68
CA ILE A 181 4.90 14.17 -5.24
C ILE A 181 4.79 14.12 -3.72
N LEU A 182 5.46 13.18 -3.07
CA LEU A 182 5.51 13.07 -1.62
C LEU A 182 6.47 14.05 -0.95
N GLY A 183 7.18 14.89 -1.72
CA GLY A 183 8.02 15.96 -1.18
C GLY A 183 9.53 15.76 -1.32
N ALA A 184 9.99 14.64 -1.90
CA ALA A 184 11.41 14.42 -2.11
C ALA A 184 12.02 15.41 -3.10
N ASN A 185 13.23 15.89 -2.81
CA ASN A 185 14.05 16.58 -3.80
C ASN A 185 14.74 15.56 -4.70
N VAL A 186 14.23 15.39 -5.91
CA VAL A 186 14.77 14.46 -6.91
C VAL A 186 15.71 15.12 -7.93
N SER A 187 16.05 16.41 -7.75
CA SER A 187 16.95 17.12 -8.66
C SER A 187 18.33 16.49 -8.61
N ASN A 188 18.87 16.14 -9.78
CA ASN A 188 20.19 15.52 -9.92
C ASN A 188 20.36 14.15 -9.22
N LYS A 189 19.27 13.46 -8.89
CA LYS A 189 19.33 12.11 -8.34
C LYS A 189 19.51 11.08 -9.47
N LEU A 190 20.25 10.02 -9.18
CA LEU A 190 20.44 8.91 -10.12
C LEU A 190 19.21 8.02 -10.15
N LEU A 191 18.90 7.44 -11.30
CA LEU A 191 17.84 6.44 -11.42
C LEU A 191 18.08 5.22 -10.54
N ALA A 192 19.34 4.89 -10.26
CA ALA A 192 19.71 3.80 -9.38
C ALA A 192 19.24 4.01 -7.92
N ASP A 193 19.10 5.27 -7.49
CA ASP A 193 18.71 5.61 -6.11
C ASP A 193 17.18 5.71 -5.95
N ALA A 194 16.42 5.49 -7.01
CA ALA A 194 14.97 5.76 -7.04
C ALA A 194 14.19 4.98 -5.97
N GLY A 195 14.55 3.73 -5.75
CA GLY A 195 13.91 2.89 -4.74
C GLY A 195 14.15 3.39 -3.32
N GLU A 196 15.39 3.76 -3.02
CA GLU A 196 15.79 4.30 -1.71
C GLU A 196 15.10 5.64 -1.44
N ILE A 197 15.12 6.55 -2.42
CA ILE A 197 14.49 7.87 -2.29
C ILE A 197 12.98 7.76 -2.00
N LEU A 198 12.26 6.85 -2.67
CA LEU A 198 10.85 6.64 -2.40
C LEU A 198 10.64 5.98 -1.03
N SER A 199 11.47 5.01 -0.68
CA SER A 199 11.45 4.34 0.62
C SER A 199 11.62 5.35 1.76
N ASP A 200 12.61 6.23 1.68
CA ASP A 200 12.88 7.27 2.68
C ASP A 200 11.68 8.21 2.89
N GLN A 201 10.99 8.56 1.80
CA GLN A 201 9.77 9.37 1.92
C GLN A 201 8.66 8.63 2.66
N ILE A 202 8.48 7.34 2.37
CA ILE A 202 7.48 6.52 3.07
C ILE A 202 7.84 6.37 4.54
N VAL A 203 9.12 6.12 4.86
CA VAL A 203 9.61 6.05 6.24
C VAL A 203 9.33 7.36 6.98
N SER A 204 9.62 8.52 6.36
CA SER A 204 9.32 9.83 6.96
C SER A 204 7.84 10.00 7.30
N LEU A 205 6.94 9.56 6.41
CA LEU A 205 5.49 9.62 6.64
C LEU A 205 5.07 8.70 7.80
N ILE A 206 5.63 7.49 7.88
CA ILE A 206 5.35 6.53 8.97
C ILE A 206 5.80 7.11 10.32
N GLN A 207 7.01 7.72 10.37
CA GLN A 207 7.56 8.35 11.57
C GLN A 207 6.71 9.55 12.02
N GLU A 208 6.34 10.44 11.10
CA GLU A 208 5.56 11.64 11.40
C GLU A 208 4.17 11.27 11.93
N LEU A 209 3.56 10.22 11.40
CA LEU A 209 2.29 9.67 11.90
C LEU A 209 2.45 8.79 13.16
N ARG A 210 3.67 8.64 13.69
CA ARG A 210 3.99 7.89 14.92
C ARG A 210 3.52 6.43 14.88
N LEU A 211 3.62 5.81 13.71
CA LEU A 211 3.28 4.41 13.55
C LEU A 211 4.44 3.48 13.97
N PRO A 212 4.18 2.18 14.11
CA PRO A 212 5.20 1.21 14.52
C PRO A 212 6.42 1.21 13.59
N ASN A 213 7.63 1.05 14.17
CA ASN A 213 8.86 0.91 13.41
C ASN A 213 9.01 -0.53 12.92
N GLY A 214 8.52 -0.82 11.72
CA GLY A 214 8.64 -2.12 11.08
C GLY A 214 7.81 -3.22 11.72
N LEU A 215 7.98 -4.44 11.21
CA LEU A 215 7.20 -5.60 11.64
C LEU A 215 7.59 -6.07 13.05
N LYS A 216 8.79 -5.76 13.50
CA LYS A 216 9.24 -6.10 14.85
C LYS A 216 8.39 -5.44 15.93
N ALA A 217 7.95 -4.21 15.69
CA ALA A 217 7.05 -3.50 16.59
C ALA A 217 5.64 -4.12 16.65
N LEU A 218 5.28 -4.96 15.68
CA LEU A 218 4.04 -5.74 15.70
C LEU A 218 4.21 -7.12 16.40
N GLY A 219 5.44 -7.44 16.86
CA GLY A 219 5.76 -8.71 17.51
C GLY A 219 6.24 -9.82 16.58
N TYR A 220 6.63 -9.47 15.35
CA TYR A 220 7.29 -10.40 14.42
C TYR A 220 8.82 -10.34 14.58
N ASP A 221 9.49 -11.44 14.27
CA ASP A 221 10.95 -11.54 14.26
C ASP A 221 11.43 -12.45 13.12
N TYR A 222 12.73 -12.71 13.08
CA TYR A 222 13.36 -13.55 12.04
C TYR A 222 12.77 -14.97 11.95
N GLU A 223 12.30 -15.52 13.06
CA GLU A 223 11.73 -16.87 13.10
C GLU A 223 10.36 -16.95 12.40
N ASP A 224 9.66 -15.83 12.26
CA ASP A 224 8.37 -15.74 11.58
C ASP A 224 8.48 -15.63 10.06
N ILE A 225 9.63 -15.20 9.53
CA ILE A 225 9.82 -14.92 8.10
C ILE A 225 9.41 -16.09 7.21
N PRO A 226 9.79 -17.35 7.48
CA PRO A 226 9.37 -18.47 6.64
C PRO A 226 7.84 -18.62 6.53
N GLN A 227 7.11 -18.35 7.61
CA GLN A 227 5.65 -18.42 7.61
C GLN A 227 5.01 -17.22 6.90
N LEU A 228 5.59 -16.02 7.04
CA LEU A 228 5.18 -14.82 6.32
C LEU A 228 5.35 -14.99 4.81
N VAL A 229 6.48 -15.54 4.37
CA VAL A 229 6.73 -15.90 2.96
C VAL A 229 5.72 -16.93 2.47
N GLN A 230 5.50 -18.00 3.23
CA GLN A 230 4.53 -19.04 2.86
C GLN A 230 3.09 -18.50 2.74
N GLY A 231 2.73 -17.50 3.56
CA GLY A 231 1.43 -16.83 3.49
C GLY A 231 1.32 -15.85 2.32
N THR A 232 2.44 -15.32 1.83
CA THR A 232 2.49 -14.37 0.70
C THR A 232 2.47 -15.07 -0.65
N LEU A 233 3.17 -16.19 -0.80
CA LEU A 233 3.31 -16.90 -2.08
C LEU A 233 1.96 -17.20 -2.77
N PRO A 234 0.88 -17.61 -2.08
CA PRO A 234 -0.41 -17.88 -2.74
C PRO A 234 -1.14 -16.64 -3.23
N GLN A 235 -0.69 -15.43 -2.90
CA GLN A 235 -1.37 -14.17 -3.21
C GLN A 235 -1.15 -13.72 -4.66
N HIS A 236 -1.20 -14.66 -5.61
CA HIS A 236 -0.91 -14.42 -7.02
C HIS A 236 -1.76 -13.33 -7.67
N ARG A 237 -2.95 -13.07 -7.14
CA ARG A 237 -3.83 -12.00 -7.62
C ARG A 237 -3.15 -10.62 -7.59
N VAL A 238 -2.28 -10.41 -6.61
CA VAL A 238 -1.57 -9.14 -6.40
C VAL A 238 -0.06 -9.30 -6.64
N THR A 239 0.62 -10.30 -6.12
CA THR A 239 2.08 -10.42 -6.23
C THR A 239 2.59 -10.47 -7.68
N LYS A 240 1.80 -11.03 -8.61
CA LYS A 240 2.11 -11.04 -10.06
C LYS A 240 2.03 -9.67 -10.75
N LEU A 241 1.59 -8.64 -10.03
CA LEU A 241 1.58 -7.27 -10.53
C LEU A 241 2.83 -6.48 -10.13
N SER A 242 3.72 -7.07 -9.33
CA SER A 242 5.00 -6.45 -9.04
C SER A 242 5.77 -6.17 -10.32
N PRO A 243 6.35 -4.96 -10.50
CA PRO A 243 7.17 -4.64 -11.68
C PRO A 243 8.46 -5.47 -11.72
N ARG A 244 8.95 -5.93 -10.56
CA ARG A 244 10.01 -6.91 -10.40
C ARG A 244 9.41 -8.17 -9.76
N PRO A 245 9.43 -9.32 -10.45
CA PRO A 245 9.01 -10.58 -9.84
C PRO A 245 9.81 -10.88 -8.57
N ALA A 246 9.14 -11.40 -7.55
CA ALA A 246 9.78 -11.79 -6.30
C ALA A 246 9.70 -13.33 -6.14
N SER A 247 10.86 -13.97 -5.95
CA SER A 247 10.98 -15.36 -5.54
C SER A 247 10.68 -15.53 -4.05
N SER A 248 10.70 -16.76 -3.57
CA SER A 248 10.63 -17.05 -2.13
C SER A 248 11.77 -16.39 -1.35
N ASP A 249 12.98 -16.43 -1.92
CA ASP A 249 14.18 -15.88 -1.28
C ASP A 249 14.13 -14.35 -1.29
N ASP A 250 13.72 -13.72 -2.42
CA ASP A 250 13.48 -12.27 -2.47
C ASP A 250 12.45 -11.83 -1.41
N LEU A 251 11.35 -12.59 -1.25
CA LEU A 251 10.34 -12.28 -0.22
C LEU A 251 10.91 -12.38 1.19
N ALA A 252 11.79 -13.35 1.45
CA ALA A 252 12.44 -13.49 2.76
C ALA A 252 13.33 -12.28 3.05
N GLU A 253 14.15 -11.84 2.09
CA GLU A 253 15.00 -10.65 2.20
C GLU A 253 14.16 -9.37 2.42
N ILE A 254 13.05 -9.22 1.68
CA ILE A 254 12.15 -8.07 1.84
C ILE A 254 11.49 -8.07 3.22
N PHE A 255 11.07 -9.23 3.74
CA PHE A 255 10.52 -9.32 5.10
C PHE A 255 11.59 -9.03 6.17
N GLU A 256 12.82 -9.51 5.97
CA GLU A 256 13.93 -9.22 6.86
C GLU A 256 14.21 -7.71 6.95
N ASP A 257 14.27 -7.03 5.80
CA ASP A 257 14.42 -5.57 5.71
C ASP A 257 13.21 -4.83 6.31
N ALA A 258 11.99 -5.38 6.22
CA ALA A 258 10.79 -4.80 6.81
C ALA A 258 10.67 -4.99 8.34
N LEU A 259 11.53 -5.80 8.97
CA LEU A 259 11.49 -5.97 10.44
C LEU A 259 11.75 -4.66 11.17
N VAL A 260 12.67 -3.82 10.66
CA VAL A 260 13.01 -2.52 11.23
C VAL A 260 13.19 -1.53 10.07
N ALA A 261 12.40 -0.48 10.00
CA ALA A 261 12.42 0.45 8.88
C ALA A 261 13.40 1.62 9.10
N TRP A 262 13.72 1.98 10.37
CA TRP A 262 14.69 3.03 10.75
C TRP A 262 15.35 2.76 12.09
#